data_d71c742f2aebb0a156202b66dd0d5e6a
#
_entry.id   d71c742f2aebb0a156202b66dd0d5e6a
#
_cell.length_a   1.000
_cell.length_b   1.000
_cell.length_c   1.000
_cell.angle_alpha   90.00
_cell.angle_beta   90.00
_cell.angle_gamma   90.00
#
_symmetry.space_group_name_H-M   'P 1'
#
loop_
_entity.id
_entity.type
_entity.pdbx_description
1 polymer ?
#
loop_
_entity_poly.entity_id
_entity_poly.type
_entity_poly.pdbx_seq_one_letter_code
_entity_poly.pdbx_strand_id
1 'polypeptide(L)'
;MSENAAKKFPANISAVISGATREELAVALYLCAKNEYSVKESAKELGVSEEAFRAAVSFWRGAGMVFGTESASALAPEKRDQLYDAATVASSIEKDEGFRTACESLQALYGKLFTRFDYDSLLYLYDHCGLTAEYMCTLASYCVSRGKTALKYFTKTCQGLVSEGVDTYEKLEAHLEKRNRANERVYKLRRLCGMGDRAFTAKEEQYIGDWFMEKDLPFELIQHAYDIMINSIGEIKLSYMNKILARWHKDGLNSVDAVEKAENEKKEQAEKINTGTSFDDDEFFAAAVARTKKKRSERK
;
A
#
# COMPACT_ATOMS: atom_id res chain seq x y z
N MET A 1 13.75 -4.46 11.96
CA MET A 1 14.87 -3.56 12.32
C MET A 1 14.93 -2.51 11.24
N SER A 2 14.35 -1.32 11.47
CA SER A 2 14.34 -0.25 10.48
C SER A 2 15.75 0.35 10.39
N GLU A 3 16.33 0.30 9.20
CA GLU A 3 17.57 1.01 8.89
C GLU A 3 17.39 2.50 9.19
N ASN A 4 18.18 2.98 10.13
CA ASN A 4 18.32 4.39 10.43
C ASN A 4 18.90 5.06 9.18
N ALA A 5 18.09 5.77 8.40
CA ALA A 5 18.60 6.60 7.31
C ALA A 5 19.65 7.55 7.88
N ALA A 6 20.91 7.36 7.47
CA ALA A 6 22.04 8.10 8.01
C ALA A 6 21.84 9.60 7.72
N LYS A 7 21.56 10.37 8.75
CA LYS A 7 21.47 11.84 8.68
C LYS A 7 22.84 12.38 8.28
N LYS A 8 22.93 13.07 7.14
CA LYS A 8 24.18 13.63 6.65
C LYS A 8 24.16 15.15 6.78
N PHE A 9 25.21 15.67 7.38
CA PHE A 9 25.49 17.11 7.40
C PHE A 9 26.39 17.49 6.24
N PRO A 10 26.25 18.70 5.67
CA PRO A 10 27.16 19.18 4.63
C PRO A 10 28.58 19.35 5.17
N ALA A 11 29.59 19.15 4.33
CA ALA A 11 31.00 19.27 4.72
C ALA A 11 31.36 20.70 5.20
N ASN A 12 30.64 21.71 4.74
CA ASN A 12 30.80 23.13 5.10
C ASN A 12 29.79 23.65 6.13
N ILE A 13 29.31 22.78 7.01
CA ILE A 13 28.22 23.09 7.96
C ILE A 13 28.47 24.35 8.78
N SER A 14 29.72 24.64 9.18
CA SER A 14 30.06 25.84 9.94
C SER A 14 29.74 27.13 9.21
N ALA A 15 29.97 27.18 7.89
CA ALA A 15 29.64 28.34 7.04
C ALA A 15 28.12 28.49 6.88
N VAL A 16 27.39 27.36 6.76
CA VAL A 16 25.94 27.36 6.61
C VAL A 16 25.28 27.82 7.93
N ILE A 17 25.75 27.32 9.09
CA ILE A 17 25.22 27.73 10.39
C ILE A 17 25.41 29.23 10.63
N SER A 18 26.53 29.83 10.24
CA SER A 18 26.78 31.26 10.45
C SER A 18 25.86 32.16 9.62
N GLY A 19 25.29 31.65 8.52
CA GLY A 19 24.30 32.36 7.69
C GLY A 19 22.84 32.04 8.01
N ALA A 20 22.58 31.06 8.88
CA ALA A 20 21.24 30.61 9.18
C ALA A 20 20.56 31.46 10.27
N THR A 21 19.27 31.71 10.10
CA THR A 21 18.45 32.38 11.11
C THR A 21 18.20 31.48 12.32
N ARG A 22 17.74 32.09 13.41
CA ARG A 22 17.39 31.35 14.65
C ARG A 22 16.30 30.29 14.39
N GLU A 23 15.31 30.61 13.54
CA GLU A 23 14.22 29.71 13.19
C GLU A 23 14.71 28.54 12.34
N GLU A 24 15.58 28.82 11.34
CA GLU A 24 16.20 27.76 10.53
C GLU A 24 17.05 26.80 11.36
N LEU A 25 17.81 27.33 12.33
CA LEU A 25 18.59 26.48 13.27
C LEU A 25 17.67 25.61 14.15
N ALA A 26 16.58 26.18 14.66
CA ALA A 26 15.62 25.43 15.48
C ALA A 26 14.98 24.29 14.67
N VAL A 27 14.61 24.56 13.41
CA VAL A 27 14.05 23.53 12.50
C VAL A 27 15.09 22.45 12.19
N ALA A 28 16.35 22.80 11.93
CA ALA A 28 17.41 21.82 11.70
C ALA A 28 17.61 20.87 12.87
N LEU A 29 17.71 21.41 14.10
CA LEU A 29 17.86 20.62 15.33
C LEU A 29 16.67 19.70 15.54
N TYR A 30 15.45 20.20 15.30
CA TYR A 30 14.23 19.43 15.42
C TYR A 30 14.21 18.26 14.43
N LEU A 31 14.55 18.49 13.16
CA LEU A 31 14.61 17.47 12.12
C LEU A 31 15.74 16.44 12.35
N CYS A 32 16.83 16.86 13.01
CA CYS A 32 17.88 15.94 13.43
C CYS A 32 17.43 14.98 14.53
N ALA A 33 16.49 15.39 15.37
CA ALA A 33 15.97 14.58 16.45
C ALA A 33 14.90 13.57 15.98
N LYS A 34 14.18 13.87 14.90
CA LYS A 34 13.07 13.03 14.38
C LYS A 34 13.46 12.32 13.07
N ASN A 35 12.98 11.11 12.87
CA ASN A 35 13.15 10.35 11.62
C ASN A 35 12.06 10.67 10.59
N GLU A 36 10.89 11.09 11.07
CA GLU A 36 9.75 11.53 10.27
C GLU A 36 9.19 12.82 10.87
N TYR A 37 8.69 13.71 10.04
CA TYR A 37 8.11 14.98 10.50
C TYR A 37 6.88 15.34 9.67
N SER A 38 5.91 16.00 10.30
CA SER A 38 4.76 16.64 9.65
C SER A 38 4.96 18.15 9.75
N VAL A 39 4.90 18.85 8.63
CA VAL A 39 5.11 20.31 8.61
C VAL A 39 4.19 21.02 9.61
N LYS A 40 2.91 20.70 9.59
CA LYS A 40 1.88 21.32 10.44
C LYS A 40 2.12 21.11 11.93
N GLU A 41 2.39 19.85 12.32
CA GLU A 41 2.62 19.52 13.73
C GLU A 41 3.96 20.05 14.21
N SER A 42 5.00 19.92 13.38
CA SER A 42 6.34 20.37 13.69
C SER A 42 6.45 21.88 13.79
N ALA A 43 5.79 22.64 12.90
CA ALA A 43 5.70 24.08 12.97
C ALA A 43 5.00 24.54 14.25
N LYS A 44 3.90 23.86 14.64
CA LYS A 44 3.17 24.12 15.87
C LYS A 44 4.01 23.84 17.12
N GLU A 45 4.75 22.72 17.15
CA GLU A 45 5.65 22.38 18.25
C GLU A 45 6.79 23.41 18.42
N LEU A 46 7.33 23.93 17.33
CA LEU A 46 8.39 24.93 17.35
C LEU A 46 7.89 26.38 17.50
N GLY A 47 6.58 26.62 17.42
CA GLY A 47 5.99 27.96 17.49
C GLY A 47 6.34 28.85 16.29
N VAL A 48 6.59 28.24 15.12
CA VAL A 48 6.88 28.96 13.86
C VAL A 48 5.71 28.78 12.89
N SER A 49 5.62 29.68 11.88
CA SER A 49 4.61 29.48 10.82
C SER A 49 4.98 28.29 9.93
N GLU A 50 3.98 27.65 9.30
CA GLU A 50 4.23 26.55 8.36
C GLU A 50 5.11 26.99 7.19
N GLU A 51 4.94 28.24 6.72
CA GLU A 51 5.77 28.84 5.66
C GLU A 51 7.22 28.98 6.09
N ALA A 52 7.48 29.51 7.29
CA ALA A 52 8.82 29.61 7.85
C ALA A 52 9.47 28.25 8.05
N PHE A 53 8.68 27.26 8.49
CA PHE A 53 9.16 25.88 8.61
C PHE A 53 9.55 25.27 7.26
N ARG A 54 8.71 25.43 6.21
CA ARG A 54 9.01 24.95 4.85
C ARG A 54 10.22 25.66 4.24
N ALA A 55 10.32 26.98 4.43
CA ALA A 55 11.50 27.76 3.98
C ALA A 55 12.79 27.25 4.66
N ALA A 56 12.75 27.00 5.96
CA ALA A 56 13.88 26.45 6.70
C ALA A 56 14.27 25.04 6.20
N VAL A 57 13.31 24.15 5.96
CA VAL A 57 13.55 22.82 5.36
C VAL A 57 14.20 22.93 3.99
N SER A 58 13.71 23.84 3.15
CA SER A 58 14.27 24.09 1.80
C SER A 58 15.69 24.64 1.88
N PHE A 59 15.95 25.58 2.78
CA PHE A 59 17.29 26.13 3.04
C PHE A 59 18.29 25.03 3.39
N TRP A 60 17.95 24.16 4.33
CA TRP A 60 18.85 23.09 4.78
C TRP A 60 19.04 21.99 3.73
N ARG A 61 18.00 21.64 2.97
CA ARG A 61 18.12 20.74 1.81
C ARG A 61 19.03 21.33 0.74
N GLY A 62 18.86 22.61 0.43
CA GLY A 62 19.74 23.33 -0.48
C GLY A 62 21.20 23.39 -0.03
N ALA A 63 21.44 23.38 1.28
CA ALA A 63 22.77 23.28 1.87
C ALA A 63 23.34 21.85 1.90
N GLY A 64 22.58 20.84 1.45
CA GLY A 64 23.01 19.45 1.37
C GLY A 64 22.76 18.62 2.66
N MET A 65 21.93 19.10 3.58
CA MET A 65 21.49 18.31 4.70
C MET A 65 20.46 17.26 4.29
N VAL A 66 20.64 16.02 4.74
CA VAL A 66 19.68 14.93 4.58
C VAL A 66 18.98 14.71 5.92
N PHE A 67 17.67 14.91 5.92
CA PHE A 67 16.80 14.65 7.08
C PHE A 67 15.97 13.38 6.87
N GLY A 68 15.20 13.03 7.90
CA GLY A 68 14.10 12.08 7.78
C GLY A 68 13.04 12.49 6.75
N THR A 69 12.25 11.55 6.31
CA THR A 69 11.16 11.77 5.34
C THR A 69 10.01 12.53 6.00
N GLU A 70 9.42 13.45 5.25
CA GLU A 70 8.15 14.06 5.63
C GLU A 70 7.10 12.96 5.70
N SER A 71 6.45 12.79 6.87
CA SER A 71 5.41 11.78 7.01
C SER A 71 4.23 12.17 6.12
N ALA A 72 3.79 11.25 5.28
CA ALA A 72 2.68 11.44 4.33
C ALA A 72 1.32 11.78 4.99
N SER A 73 1.28 11.97 6.29
CA SER A 73 0.09 12.35 7.06
C SER A 73 -0.41 13.78 6.80
N ALA A 74 0.25 14.57 5.95
CA ALA A 74 -0.06 15.99 5.85
C ALA A 74 -0.32 16.55 4.44
N LEU A 75 -0.41 15.74 3.42
CA LEU A 75 -0.99 16.16 2.15
C LEU A 75 -2.48 15.78 2.07
N ALA A 76 -3.25 16.11 3.13
CA ALA A 76 -4.64 16.46 2.86
C ALA A 76 -4.56 17.59 1.82
N PRO A 77 -5.29 17.51 0.69
CA PRO A 77 -5.24 18.55 -0.32
C PRO A 77 -5.58 19.87 0.39
N GLU A 78 -4.57 20.74 0.58
CA GLU A 78 -4.84 22.08 1.01
C GLU A 78 -5.91 22.60 0.07
N LYS A 79 -7.01 23.08 0.63
CA LYS A 79 -8.00 23.81 -0.14
C LYS A 79 -7.23 24.95 -0.76
N ARG A 80 -6.99 24.82 -2.03
CA ARG A 80 -6.24 25.80 -2.79
C ARG A 80 -7.11 27.04 -2.92
N ASP A 81 -6.88 28.00 -2.06
CA ASP A 81 -7.63 29.26 -2.04
C ASP A 81 -7.15 30.24 -3.12
N GLN A 82 -6.01 29.96 -3.78
CA GLN A 82 -5.47 30.81 -4.84
C GLN A 82 -5.21 30.01 -6.12
N LEU A 83 -5.83 30.44 -7.19
CA LEU A 83 -5.55 30.02 -8.55
C LEU A 83 -4.30 30.74 -9.06
N TYR A 84 -3.52 30.10 -9.94
CA TYR A 84 -2.49 30.81 -10.70
C TYR A 84 -3.13 31.95 -11.46
N ASP A 85 -2.45 33.09 -11.59
CA ASP A 85 -2.94 34.19 -12.44
C ASP A 85 -2.94 33.77 -13.92
N ALA A 86 -3.75 34.40 -14.74
CA ALA A 86 -3.88 34.06 -16.15
C ALA A 86 -2.56 34.24 -16.92
N ALA A 87 -1.74 35.21 -16.51
CA ALA A 87 -0.46 35.48 -17.13
C ALA A 87 0.56 34.38 -16.84
N THR A 88 0.57 33.86 -15.61
CA THR A 88 1.42 32.73 -15.20
C THR A 88 1.07 31.48 -15.98
N VAL A 89 -0.21 31.13 -16.09
CA VAL A 89 -0.65 29.96 -16.87
C VAL A 89 -0.27 30.10 -18.35
N ALA A 90 -0.53 31.25 -18.96
CA ALA A 90 -0.17 31.52 -20.37
C ALA A 90 1.35 31.45 -20.58
N SER A 91 2.12 32.05 -19.69
CA SER A 91 3.60 32.02 -19.73
C SER A 91 4.15 30.58 -19.59
N SER A 92 3.54 29.77 -18.75
CA SER A 92 3.94 28.37 -18.59
C SER A 92 3.68 27.53 -19.85
N ILE A 93 2.53 27.73 -20.50
CA ILE A 93 2.21 27.09 -21.79
C ILE A 93 3.17 27.53 -22.91
N GLU A 94 3.57 28.81 -22.93
CA GLU A 94 4.47 29.32 -23.97
C GLU A 94 5.92 28.88 -23.76
N LYS A 95 6.40 28.87 -22.52
CA LYS A 95 7.83 28.68 -22.20
C LYS A 95 8.20 27.23 -21.89
N ASP A 96 7.27 26.47 -21.38
CA ASP A 96 7.51 25.06 -21.02
C ASP A 96 6.88 24.12 -22.06
N GLU A 97 7.74 23.56 -22.92
CA GLU A 97 7.34 22.63 -23.97
C GLU A 97 6.75 21.32 -23.38
N GLY A 98 7.26 20.86 -22.24
CA GLY A 98 6.76 19.67 -21.55
C GLY A 98 5.32 19.88 -21.06
N PHE A 99 5.06 21.00 -20.40
CA PHE A 99 3.72 21.35 -19.93
C PHE A 99 2.74 21.54 -21.09
N ARG A 100 3.15 22.26 -22.14
CA ARG A 100 2.33 22.43 -23.34
C ARG A 100 1.96 21.10 -23.96
N THR A 101 2.94 20.21 -24.19
CA THR A 101 2.73 18.87 -24.76
C THR A 101 1.78 18.04 -23.90
N ALA A 102 1.92 18.11 -22.58
CA ALA A 102 0.99 17.44 -21.65
C ALA A 102 -0.44 17.96 -21.83
N CYS A 103 -0.63 19.29 -21.86
CA CYS A 103 -1.96 19.89 -22.04
C CYS A 103 -2.60 19.51 -23.36
N GLU A 104 -1.87 19.57 -24.48
CA GLU A 104 -2.35 19.20 -25.82
C GLU A 104 -2.75 17.71 -25.88
N SER A 105 -1.89 16.85 -25.35
CA SER A 105 -2.15 15.40 -25.31
C SER A 105 -3.38 15.07 -24.44
N LEU A 106 -3.51 15.72 -23.30
CA LEU A 106 -4.67 15.56 -22.43
C LEU A 106 -5.95 16.10 -23.09
N GLN A 107 -5.91 17.22 -23.78
CA GLN A 107 -7.06 17.74 -24.52
C GLN A 107 -7.52 16.76 -25.62
N ALA A 108 -6.57 16.22 -26.39
CA ALA A 108 -6.86 15.22 -27.41
C ALA A 108 -7.48 13.95 -26.79
N LEU A 109 -6.94 13.48 -25.67
CA LEU A 109 -7.39 12.28 -24.98
C LEU A 109 -8.80 12.43 -24.39
N TYR A 110 -9.10 13.58 -23.78
CA TYR A 110 -10.42 13.88 -23.21
C TYR A 110 -11.43 14.41 -24.22
N GLY A 111 -11.01 14.74 -25.43
CA GLY A 111 -11.87 15.23 -26.52
C GLY A 111 -12.55 16.57 -26.18
N LYS A 112 -11.94 17.40 -25.32
CA LYS A 112 -12.50 18.69 -24.93
C LYS A 112 -11.43 19.78 -24.85
N LEU A 113 -11.84 21.02 -25.12
CA LEU A 113 -11.01 22.18 -24.84
C LEU A 113 -10.99 22.42 -23.32
N PHE A 114 -9.81 22.74 -22.79
CA PHE A 114 -9.66 23.03 -21.38
C PHE A 114 -10.05 24.46 -21.05
N THR A 115 -10.72 24.63 -19.93
CA THR A 115 -11.00 25.92 -19.33
C THR A 115 -9.77 26.42 -18.57
N ARG A 116 -9.77 27.70 -18.17
CA ARG A 116 -8.73 28.25 -17.30
C ARG A 116 -8.54 27.42 -16.03
N PHE A 117 -9.62 26.98 -15.41
CA PHE A 117 -9.56 26.14 -14.19
C PHE A 117 -8.94 24.75 -14.45
N ASP A 118 -9.17 24.21 -15.64
CA ASP A 118 -8.54 22.96 -16.04
C ASP A 118 -7.01 23.15 -16.13
N TYR A 119 -6.56 24.19 -16.84
CA TYR A 119 -5.13 24.52 -16.95
C TYR A 119 -4.47 24.82 -15.60
N ASP A 120 -5.15 25.58 -14.75
CA ASP A 120 -4.68 25.87 -13.40
C ASP A 120 -4.47 24.58 -12.58
N SER A 121 -5.40 23.65 -12.67
CA SER A 121 -5.29 22.36 -11.99
C SER A 121 -4.15 21.50 -12.55
N LEU A 122 -3.94 21.53 -13.87
CA LEU A 122 -2.84 20.81 -14.51
C LEU A 122 -1.49 21.43 -14.19
N LEU A 123 -1.39 22.77 -14.16
CA LEU A 123 -0.16 23.47 -13.78
C LEU A 123 0.22 23.16 -12.32
N TYR A 124 -0.77 23.10 -11.44
CA TYR A 124 -0.52 22.65 -10.06
C TYR A 124 0.10 21.26 -9.98
N LEU A 125 -0.40 20.31 -10.77
CA LEU A 125 0.14 18.94 -10.79
C LEU A 125 1.56 18.92 -11.38
N TYR A 126 1.79 19.69 -12.42
CA TYR A 126 3.07 19.74 -13.12
C TYR A 126 4.15 20.46 -12.30
N ASP A 127 3.86 21.69 -11.87
CA ASP A 127 4.82 22.57 -11.20
C ASP A 127 4.94 22.27 -9.71
N HIS A 128 3.80 22.22 -8.99
CA HIS A 128 3.82 22.03 -7.54
C HIS A 128 4.01 20.58 -7.11
N CYS A 129 3.35 19.62 -7.78
CA CYS A 129 3.52 18.20 -7.48
C CYS A 129 4.72 17.59 -8.22
N GLY A 130 5.36 18.31 -9.15
CA GLY A 130 6.53 17.85 -9.90
C GLY A 130 6.26 16.69 -10.87
N LEU A 131 5.00 16.51 -11.31
CA LEU A 131 4.63 15.42 -12.19
C LEU A 131 5.06 15.69 -13.64
N THR A 132 5.77 14.75 -14.25
CA THR A 132 6.19 14.89 -15.66
C THR A 132 5.03 14.76 -16.64
N ALA A 133 5.20 15.28 -17.86
CA ALA A 133 4.24 15.13 -18.95
C ALA A 133 3.90 13.65 -19.22
N GLU A 134 4.91 12.78 -19.22
CA GLU A 134 4.74 11.33 -19.39
C GLU A 134 3.85 10.73 -18.29
N TYR A 135 4.10 11.08 -17.03
CA TYR A 135 3.28 10.65 -15.91
C TYR A 135 1.81 11.02 -16.13
N MET A 136 1.58 12.29 -16.43
CA MET A 136 0.22 12.84 -16.62
C MET A 136 -0.50 12.17 -17.79
N CYS A 137 0.15 11.99 -18.93
CA CYS A 137 -0.42 11.36 -20.10
C CYS A 137 -0.72 9.87 -19.88
N THR A 138 0.19 9.14 -19.25
CA THR A 138 0.02 7.72 -18.94
C THR A 138 -1.15 7.48 -17.99
N LEU A 139 -1.21 8.24 -16.89
CA LEU A 139 -2.31 8.11 -15.94
C LEU A 139 -3.65 8.54 -16.54
N ALA A 140 -3.67 9.60 -17.37
CA ALA A 140 -4.88 10.04 -18.05
C ALA A 140 -5.39 8.97 -19.04
N SER A 141 -4.50 8.37 -19.83
CA SER A 141 -4.83 7.26 -20.74
C SER A 141 -5.42 6.08 -19.96
N TYR A 142 -4.83 5.74 -18.82
CA TYR A 142 -5.38 4.72 -17.94
C TYR A 142 -6.77 5.08 -17.41
N CYS A 143 -7.00 6.32 -16.98
CA CYS A 143 -8.32 6.78 -16.52
C CYS A 143 -9.38 6.67 -17.63
N VAL A 144 -9.05 7.16 -18.83
CA VAL A 144 -9.97 7.14 -19.98
C VAL A 144 -10.27 5.70 -20.43
N SER A 145 -9.28 4.82 -20.47
CA SER A 145 -9.49 3.39 -20.79
C SER A 145 -10.45 2.68 -19.82
N ARG A 146 -10.58 3.21 -18.61
CA ARG A 146 -11.54 2.75 -17.58
C ARG A 146 -12.88 3.49 -17.61
N GLY A 147 -13.14 4.29 -18.65
CA GLY A 147 -14.38 5.07 -18.78
C GLY A 147 -14.46 6.28 -17.84
N LYS A 148 -13.34 6.67 -17.21
CA LYS A 148 -13.28 7.84 -16.31
C LYS A 148 -12.85 9.08 -17.11
N THR A 149 -13.78 9.67 -17.86
CA THR A 149 -13.55 10.78 -18.78
C THR A 149 -13.68 12.18 -18.15
N ALA A 150 -13.84 12.27 -16.84
CA ALA A 150 -13.87 13.55 -16.14
C ALA A 150 -12.45 13.98 -15.70
N LEU A 151 -11.98 15.15 -16.14
CA LEU A 151 -10.67 15.68 -15.75
C LEU A 151 -10.51 15.81 -14.22
N LYS A 152 -11.60 16.15 -13.53
CA LYS A 152 -11.62 16.20 -12.05
C LYS A 152 -11.30 14.84 -11.41
N TYR A 153 -11.68 13.72 -12.05
CA TYR A 153 -11.32 12.39 -11.56
C TYR A 153 -9.81 12.17 -11.71
N PHE A 154 -9.25 12.52 -12.86
CA PHE A 154 -7.82 12.45 -13.12
C PHE A 154 -7.02 13.29 -12.10
N THR A 155 -7.37 14.57 -11.91
CA THR A 155 -6.64 15.45 -10.98
C THR A 155 -6.69 14.92 -9.54
N LYS A 156 -7.84 14.41 -9.08
CA LYS A 156 -7.95 13.74 -7.78
C LYS A 156 -7.11 12.48 -7.69
N THR A 157 -7.06 11.69 -8.76
CA THR A 157 -6.27 10.46 -8.78
C THR A 157 -4.77 10.78 -8.73
N CYS A 158 -4.29 11.79 -9.47
CA CYS A 158 -2.92 12.28 -9.36
C CYS A 158 -2.57 12.67 -7.92
N GLN A 159 -3.40 13.49 -7.29
CA GLN A 159 -3.18 13.94 -5.91
C GLN A 159 -3.17 12.75 -4.91
N GLY A 160 -4.06 11.79 -5.09
CA GLY A 160 -4.08 10.57 -4.28
C GLY A 160 -2.79 9.76 -4.42
N LEU A 161 -2.36 9.51 -5.65
CA LEU A 161 -1.13 8.75 -5.93
C LEU A 161 0.12 9.47 -5.40
N VAL A 162 0.20 10.79 -5.55
CA VAL A 162 1.30 11.59 -4.97
C VAL A 162 1.30 11.47 -3.44
N SER A 163 0.13 11.51 -2.80
CA SER A 163 0.02 11.34 -1.34
C SER A 163 0.42 9.94 -0.86
N GLU A 164 0.31 8.93 -1.73
CA GLU A 164 0.76 7.54 -1.50
C GLU A 164 2.25 7.35 -1.86
N GLY A 165 2.95 8.41 -2.28
CA GLY A 165 4.36 8.37 -2.67
C GLY A 165 4.63 7.85 -4.09
N VAL A 166 3.58 7.74 -4.92
CA VAL A 166 3.66 7.39 -6.34
C VAL A 166 3.75 8.68 -7.16
N ASP A 167 4.92 9.29 -7.17
CA ASP A 167 5.21 10.63 -7.69
C ASP A 167 6.14 10.64 -8.90
N THR A 168 6.72 9.49 -9.29
CA THR A 168 7.54 9.33 -10.49
C THR A 168 6.89 8.42 -11.52
N TYR A 169 7.36 8.51 -12.78
CA TYR A 169 6.85 7.70 -13.87
C TYR A 169 7.03 6.19 -13.60
N GLU A 170 8.19 5.80 -13.12
CA GLU A 170 8.52 4.39 -12.84
C GLU A 170 7.63 3.82 -11.73
N LYS A 171 7.37 4.61 -10.69
CA LYS A 171 6.45 4.21 -9.60
C LYS A 171 5.02 4.10 -10.11
N LEU A 172 4.60 5.01 -10.99
CA LEU A 172 3.28 4.96 -11.62
C LEU A 172 3.13 3.70 -12.46
N GLU A 173 4.11 3.40 -13.32
CA GLU A 173 4.09 2.22 -14.18
C GLU A 173 3.96 0.94 -13.34
N ALA A 174 4.81 0.77 -12.33
CA ALA A 174 4.74 -0.35 -11.39
C ALA A 174 3.37 -0.44 -10.67
N HIS A 175 2.82 0.70 -10.25
CA HIS A 175 1.50 0.77 -9.61
C HIS A 175 0.38 0.33 -10.58
N LEU A 176 0.41 0.82 -11.82
CA LEU A 176 -0.58 0.48 -12.85
C LEU A 176 -0.50 -1.00 -13.26
N GLU A 177 0.70 -1.55 -13.41
CA GLU A 177 0.89 -2.97 -13.67
C GLU A 177 0.34 -3.84 -12.53
N LYS A 178 0.67 -3.51 -11.29
CA LYS A 178 0.13 -4.20 -10.11
C LYS A 178 -1.40 -4.17 -10.12
N ARG A 179 -1.98 -3.03 -10.42
CA ARG A 179 -3.43 -2.85 -10.49
C ARG A 179 -4.08 -3.62 -11.65
N ASN A 180 -3.43 -3.68 -12.81
CA ASN A 180 -3.90 -4.48 -13.94
C ASN A 180 -3.86 -5.98 -13.63
N ARG A 181 -2.76 -6.48 -13.06
CA ARG A 181 -2.66 -7.87 -12.58
C ARG A 181 -3.74 -8.22 -11.56
N ALA A 182 -4.01 -7.32 -10.61
CA ALA A 182 -5.09 -7.51 -9.64
C ALA A 182 -6.47 -7.60 -10.32
N ASN A 183 -6.76 -6.73 -11.30
CA ASN A 183 -8.03 -6.76 -12.03
C ASN A 183 -8.22 -8.07 -12.83
N GLU A 184 -7.18 -8.59 -13.46
CA GLU A 184 -7.23 -9.89 -14.13
C GLU A 184 -7.54 -11.04 -13.15
N ARG A 185 -6.90 -11.03 -11.99
CA ARG A 185 -7.17 -12.00 -10.93
C ARG A 185 -8.60 -11.89 -10.38
N VAL A 186 -9.11 -10.67 -10.23
CA VAL A 186 -10.51 -10.44 -9.85
C VAL A 186 -11.47 -11.01 -10.91
N TYR A 187 -11.18 -10.81 -12.18
CA TYR A 187 -11.98 -11.41 -13.25
C TYR A 187 -11.96 -12.94 -13.19
N LYS A 188 -10.79 -13.55 -13.01
CA LYS A 188 -10.65 -15.00 -12.82
C LYS A 188 -11.42 -15.50 -11.60
N LEU A 189 -11.36 -14.75 -10.47
CA LEU A 189 -12.10 -15.06 -9.25
C LEU A 189 -13.62 -15.04 -9.48
N ARG A 190 -14.14 -14.03 -10.20
CA ARG A 190 -15.57 -13.98 -10.55
C ARG A 190 -16.01 -15.21 -11.32
N ARG A 191 -15.22 -15.63 -12.28
CA ARG A 191 -15.49 -16.84 -13.07
C ARG A 191 -15.42 -18.10 -12.23
N LEU A 192 -14.40 -18.23 -11.37
CA LEU A 192 -14.23 -19.37 -10.46
C LEU A 192 -15.43 -19.51 -9.52
N CYS A 193 -15.87 -18.40 -8.94
CA CYS A 193 -16.99 -18.37 -8.00
C CYS A 193 -18.37 -18.27 -8.69
N GLY A 194 -18.47 -18.26 -10.01
CA GLY A 194 -19.76 -18.15 -10.71
C GLY A 194 -20.56 -16.88 -10.34
N MET A 195 -19.88 -15.79 -9.95
CA MET A 195 -20.53 -14.60 -9.39
C MET A 195 -21.18 -13.70 -10.46
N GLY A 196 -20.90 -13.91 -11.76
CA GLY A 196 -21.38 -13.05 -12.83
C GLY A 196 -20.94 -11.60 -12.66
N ASP A 197 -21.78 -10.65 -13.09
CA ASP A 197 -21.49 -9.21 -13.06
C ASP A 197 -22.02 -8.50 -11.81
N ARG A 198 -22.48 -9.23 -10.78
CA ARG A 198 -22.95 -8.60 -9.56
C ARG A 198 -21.85 -7.76 -8.91
N ALA A 199 -22.22 -6.63 -8.34
CA ALA A 199 -21.29 -5.85 -7.52
C ALA A 199 -20.83 -6.66 -6.30
N PHE A 200 -19.58 -6.50 -5.92
CA PHE A 200 -19.11 -7.03 -4.63
C PHE A 200 -19.68 -6.20 -3.48
N THR A 201 -19.91 -6.84 -2.35
CA THR A 201 -20.20 -6.13 -1.10
C THR A 201 -18.92 -5.45 -0.59
N ALA A 202 -19.05 -4.43 0.25
CA ALA A 202 -17.89 -3.73 0.82
C ALA A 202 -16.88 -4.68 1.52
N LYS A 203 -17.37 -5.74 2.19
CA LYS A 203 -16.49 -6.74 2.80
C LYS A 203 -15.79 -7.63 1.77
N GLU A 204 -16.47 -8.01 0.71
CA GLU A 204 -15.86 -8.77 -0.38
C GLU A 204 -14.78 -7.96 -1.10
N GLU A 205 -15.04 -6.67 -1.36
CA GLU A 205 -14.04 -5.76 -1.92
C GLU A 205 -12.80 -5.64 -1.02
N GLN A 206 -13.00 -5.55 0.29
CA GLN A 206 -11.92 -5.51 1.24
C GLN A 206 -11.07 -6.79 1.21
N TYR A 207 -11.68 -7.98 1.18
CA TYR A 207 -10.94 -9.23 1.09
C TYR A 207 -10.17 -9.35 -0.23
N ILE A 208 -10.81 -9.00 -1.34
CA ILE A 208 -10.22 -9.04 -2.68
C ILE A 208 -9.04 -8.06 -2.78
N GLY A 209 -9.20 -6.86 -2.23
CA GLY A 209 -8.13 -5.86 -2.16
C GLY A 209 -6.94 -6.37 -1.35
N ASP A 210 -7.19 -6.95 -0.18
CA ASP A 210 -6.17 -7.55 0.68
C ASP A 210 -5.41 -8.69 -0.03
N TRP A 211 -6.12 -9.57 -0.75
CA TRP A 211 -5.48 -10.69 -1.45
C TRP A 211 -4.61 -10.27 -2.62
N PHE A 212 -5.09 -9.35 -3.46
CA PHE A 212 -4.46 -9.04 -4.74
C PHE A 212 -3.65 -7.74 -4.75
N MET A 213 -3.96 -6.78 -3.88
CA MET A 213 -3.24 -5.51 -3.83
C MET A 213 -2.23 -5.45 -2.69
N GLU A 214 -2.61 -5.89 -1.49
CA GLU A 214 -1.73 -5.81 -0.32
C GLU A 214 -0.76 -7.00 -0.27
N LYS A 215 -1.28 -8.23 -0.33
CA LYS A 215 -0.49 -9.46 -0.18
C LYS A 215 0.03 -10.03 -1.50
N ASP A 216 -0.44 -9.53 -2.63
CA ASP A 216 -0.10 -10.00 -3.99
C ASP A 216 -0.14 -11.52 -4.15
N LEU A 217 -1.16 -12.18 -3.56
CA LEU A 217 -1.27 -13.64 -3.56
C LEU A 217 -1.43 -14.18 -5.00
N PRO A 218 -0.74 -15.26 -5.38
CA PRO A 218 -0.91 -15.89 -6.68
C PRO A 218 -2.31 -16.49 -6.82
N PHE A 219 -2.84 -16.49 -8.04
CA PHE A 219 -4.21 -16.95 -8.29
C PHE A 219 -4.39 -18.43 -7.99
N GLU A 220 -3.37 -19.25 -8.19
CA GLU A 220 -3.33 -20.68 -7.90
C GLU A 220 -3.60 -20.94 -6.42
N LEU A 221 -3.08 -20.11 -5.53
CA LEU A 221 -3.33 -20.20 -4.09
C LEU A 221 -4.79 -19.85 -3.74
N ILE A 222 -5.37 -18.87 -4.44
CA ILE A 222 -6.79 -18.51 -4.32
C ILE A 222 -7.67 -19.68 -4.77
N GLN A 223 -7.32 -20.31 -5.88
CA GLN A 223 -8.03 -21.48 -6.41
C GLN A 223 -7.97 -22.65 -5.44
N HIS A 224 -6.80 -22.94 -4.88
CA HIS A 224 -6.66 -23.99 -3.87
C HIS A 224 -7.50 -23.72 -2.62
N ALA A 225 -7.55 -22.46 -2.14
CA ALA A 225 -8.42 -22.08 -1.03
C ALA A 225 -9.92 -22.22 -1.37
N TYR A 226 -10.29 -21.93 -2.62
CA TYR A 226 -11.65 -22.15 -3.12
C TYR A 226 -12.02 -23.63 -3.10
N ASP A 227 -11.15 -24.51 -3.60
CA ASP A 227 -11.39 -25.97 -3.61
C ASP A 227 -11.57 -26.50 -2.19
N ILE A 228 -10.73 -26.08 -1.25
CA ILE A 228 -10.87 -26.43 0.17
C ILE A 228 -12.21 -25.94 0.74
N MET A 229 -12.60 -24.71 0.42
CA MET A 229 -13.87 -24.14 0.87
C MET A 229 -15.05 -24.96 0.36
N ILE A 230 -15.11 -25.23 -0.95
CA ILE A 230 -16.20 -26.01 -1.56
C ILE A 230 -16.26 -27.42 -0.98
N ASN A 231 -15.12 -28.09 -0.85
CA ASN A 231 -15.06 -29.43 -0.27
C ASN A 231 -15.46 -29.46 1.21
N SER A 232 -15.25 -28.37 1.96
CA SER A 232 -15.53 -28.33 3.40
C SER A 232 -16.95 -27.91 3.73
N ILE A 233 -17.51 -26.91 3.00
CA ILE A 233 -18.82 -26.31 3.36
C ILE A 233 -19.85 -26.37 2.23
N GLY A 234 -19.48 -26.76 1.00
CA GLY A 234 -20.39 -26.92 -0.14
C GLY A 234 -20.97 -25.62 -0.70
N GLU A 235 -20.57 -24.46 -0.18
CA GLU A 235 -21.08 -23.14 -0.59
C GLU A 235 -19.98 -22.10 -0.71
N ILE A 236 -20.22 -21.04 -1.52
CA ILE A 236 -19.24 -19.98 -1.74
C ILE A 236 -19.33 -18.94 -0.63
N LYS A 237 -18.29 -18.88 0.19
CA LYS A 237 -18.12 -17.90 1.28
C LYS A 237 -16.73 -17.28 1.24
N LEU A 238 -16.58 -16.08 0.67
CA LEU A 238 -15.28 -15.38 0.62
C LEU A 238 -14.67 -15.12 1.99
N SER A 239 -15.51 -14.98 3.04
CA SER A 239 -15.04 -14.86 4.42
C SER A 239 -14.35 -16.13 4.94
N TYR A 240 -14.76 -17.32 4.46
CA TYR A 240 -14.11 -18.59 4.78
C TYR A 240 -12.76 -18.69 4.05
N MET A 241 -12.74 -18.39 2.75
CA MET A 241 -11.49 -18.31 1.98
C MET A 241 -10.50 -17.33 2.62
N ASN A 242 -10.99 -16.16 3.06
CA ASN A 242 -10.12 -15.18 3.71
C ASN A 242 -9.43 -15.72 4.97
N LYS A 243 -10.11 -16.52 5.77
CA LYS A 243 -9.51 -17.18 6.94
C LYS A 243 -8.40 -18.16 6.55
N ILE A 244 -8.62 -18.94 5.49
CA ILE A 244 -7.62 -19.88 4.97
C ILE A 244 -6.39 -19.10 4.48
N LEU A 245 -6.60 -18.14 3.58
CA LEU A 245 -5.53 -17.34 2.97
C LEU A 245 -4.75 -16.50 3.99
N ALA A 246 -5.43 -15.92 4.98
CA ALA A 246 -4.80 -15.18 6.06
C ALA A 246 -3.91 -16.07 6.93
N ARG A 247 -4.34 -17.31 7.21
CA ARG A 247 -3.52 -18.30 7.92
C ARG A 247 -2.29 -18.68 7.12
N TRP A 248 -2.43 -19.02 5.84
CA TRP A 248 -1.30 -19.37 4.99
C TRP A 248 -0.30 -18.24 4.86
N HIS A 249 -0.78 -17.02 4.66
CA HIS A 249 0.09 -15.85 4.60
C HIS A 249 0.85 -15.62 5.92
N LYS A 250 0.17 -15.77 7.07
CA LYS A 250 0.82 -15.69 8.39
C LYS A 250 1.88 -16.76 8.59
N ASP A 251 1.63 -17.97 8.08
CA ASP A 251 2.54 -19.12 8.16
C ASP A 251 3.65 -19.04 7.08
N GLY A 252 3.68 -18.00 6.25
CA GLY A 252 4.67 -17.82 5.17
C GLY A 252 4.47 -18.73 3.95
N LEU A 253 3.30 -19.35 3.82
CA LEU A 253 2.97 -20.29 2.75
C LEU A 253 2.43 -19.52 1.53
N ASN A 254 3.32 -19.18 0.60
CA ASN A 254 3.01 -18.33 -0.56
C ASN A 254 2.84 -19.12 -1.88
N SER A 255 2.83 -20.44 -1.84
CA SER A 255 2.60 -21.34 -2.99
C SER A 255 1.77 -22.55 -2.60
N VAL A 256 1.11 -23.16 -3.59
CA VAL A 256 0.33 -24.39 -3.38
C VAL A 256 1.23 -25.51 -2.87
N ASP A 257 2.40 -25.70 -3.46
CA ASP A 257 3.37 -26.73 -3.02
C ASP A 257 3.78 -26.57 -1.55
N ALA A 258 3.96 -25.33 -1.10
CA ALA A 258 4.31 -25.06 0.30
C ALA A 258 3.15 -25.39 1.25
N VAL A 259 1.90 -25.12 0.82
CA VAL A 259 0.70 -25.49 1.58
C VAL A 259 0.55 -26.99 1.68
N GLU A 260 0.65 -27.71 0.55
CA GLU A 260 0.53 -29.17 0.51
C GLU A 260 1.58 -29.87 1.37
N LYS A 261 2.84 -29.41 1.31
CA LYS A 261 3.92 -29.90 2.19
C LYS A 261 3.59 -29.71 3.66
N ALA A 262 3.18 -28.50 4.04
CA ALA A 262 2.85 -28.17 5.42
C ALA A 262 1.64 -28.97 5.93
N GLU A 263 0.65 -29.26 5.07
CA GLU A 263 -0.50 -30.10 5.42
C GLU A 263 -0.13 -31.58 5.54
N ASN A 264 0.73 -32.08 4.66
CA ASN A 264 1.22 -33.46 4.73
C ASN A 264 2.09 -33.67 5.98
N GLU A 265 2.99 -32.76 6.31
CA GLU A 265 3.78 -32.80 7.54
C GLU A 265 2.90 -32.83 8.80
N LYS A 266 1.83 -32.02 8.81
CA LYS A 266 0.86 -32.02 9.92
C LYS A 266 0.09 -33.36 10.03
N LYS A 267 -0.28 -33.96 8.90
CA LYS A 267 -0.94 -35.28 8.87
C LYS A 267 -0.02 -36.37 9.38
N GLU A 268 1.23 -36.40 8.91
CA GLU A 268 2.23 -37.36 9.39
C GLU A 268 2.52 -37.24 10.90
N GLN A 269 2.58 -35.99 11.40
CA GLN A 269 2.74 -35.74 12.83
C GLN A 269 1.52 -36.23 13.65
N ALA A 270 0.30 -35.96 13.14
CA ALA A 270 -0.93 -36.40 13.78
C ALA A 270 -1.05 -37.93 13.77
N GLU A 271 -0.65 -38.62 12.70
CA GLU A 271 -0.60 -40.09 12.64
C GLU A 271 0.43 -40.67 13.61
N LYS A 272 1.63 -40.08 13.70
CA LYS A 272 2.66 -40.48 14.66
C LYS A 272 2.21 -40.33 16.12
N ILE A 273 1.44 -39.28 16.42
CA ILE A 273 0.85 -39.10 17.77
C ILE A 273 -0.22 -40.14 18.03
N ASN A 274 -1.04 -40.45 17.02
CA ASN A 274 -2.14 -41.44 17.17
C ASN A 274 -1.64 -42.88 17.24
N THR A 275 -0.52 -43.20 16.59
CA THR A 275 0.14 -44.52 16.69
C THR A 275 0.98 -44.65 17.96
N GLY A 276 1.42 -43.52 18.56
CA GLY A 276 2.15 -43.50 19.84
C GLY A 276 1.25 -43.70 21.08
N THR A 277 -0.05 -43.52 20.95
CA THR A 277 -1.08 -43.84 21.97
C THR A 277 -1.85 -45.09 21.60
N SER A 278 -1.16 -46.15 21.14
CA SER A 278 -1.70 -47.50 21.24
C SER A 278 -1.77 -47.81 22.73
N PHE A 279 -2.89 -47.51 23.32
CA PHE A 279 -3.28 -48.05 24.61
C PHE A 279 -3.33 -49.58 24.39
N ASP A 280 -2.36 -50.27 24.99
CA ASP A 280 -2.36 -51.74 24.95
C ASP A 280 -3.54 -52.18 25.80
N ASP A 281 -4.69 -52.41 25.15
CA ASP A 281 -5.93 -52.86 25.78
C ASP A 281 -5.68 -54.15 26.55
N ASP A 282 -4.75 -55.01 26.09
CA ASP A 282 -4.40 -56.25 26.75
C ASP A 282 -3.62 -56.00 28.05
N GLU A 283 -2.72 -55.02 28.10
CA GLU A 283 -2.00 -54.62 29.32
C GLU A 283 -2.93 -53.96 30.34
N PHE A 284 -3.88 -53.14 29.88
CA PHE A 284 -4.90 -52.55 30.74
C PHE A 284 -5.85 -53.59 31.32
N PHE A 285 -6.33 -54.51 30.50
CA PHE A 285 -7.17 -55.63 30.97
C PHE A 285 -6.40 -56.52 31.91
N ALA A 286 -5.15 -56.85 31.65
CA ALA A 286 -4.31 -57.63 32.53
C ALA A 286 -4.10 -56.94 33.90
N ALA A 287 -3.85 -55.66 33.93
CA ALA A 287 -3.71 -54.88 35.16
C ALA A 287 -5.03 -54.77 35.94
N ALA A 288 -6.17 -54.61 35.24
CA ALA A 288 -7.49 -54.58 35.86
C ALA A 288 -7.88 -55.97 36.50
N VAL A 289 -7.58 -57.06 35.83
CA VAL A 289 -7.78 -58.40 36.32
C VAL A 289 -6.86 -58.74 37.54
N ALA A 290 -5.61 -58.30 37.50
CA ALA A 290 -4.67 -58.42 38.61
C ALA A 290 -5.13 -57.62 39.86
N ARG A 291 -5.65 -56.40 39.70
CA ARG A 291 -6.24 -55.64 40.82
C ARG A 291 -7.48 -56.27 41.41
N THR A 292 -8.33 -56.87 40.61
CA THR A 292 -9.53 -57.61 41.11
C THR A 292 -9.18 -58.85 41.84
N LYS A 293 -8.19 -59.63 41.38
CA LYS A 293 -7.68 -60.83 42.09
C LYS A 293 -7.05 -60.48 43.43
N LYS A 294 -6.28 -59.41 43.51
CA LYS A 294 -5.65 -58.90 44.74
C LYS A 294 -6.70 -58.50 45.79
N LYS A 295 -7.73 -57.72 45.38
CA LYS A 295 -8.86 -57.39 46.27
C LYS A 295 -9.66 -58.57 46.78
N ARG A 296 -9.70 -59.70 46.05
CA ARG A 296 -10.41 -60.89 46.43
C ARG A 296 -9.61 -61.77 47.40
N SER A 297 -8.26 -61.75 47.37
CA SER A 297 -7.39 -62.44 48.32
C SER A 297 -7.26 -61.70 49.66
N GLU A 298 -7.46 -60.38 49.70
CA GLU A 298 -7.43 -59.59 50.94
C GLU A 298 -8.77 -59.53 51.70
N ARG A 299 -9.82 -60.20 51.17
CA ARG A 299 -11.15 -60.34 51.78
C ARG A 299 -11.44 -61.72 52.30
N LYS A 300 -10.47 -62.65 52.29
CA LYS A 300 -10.50 -63.94 52.98
C LYS A 300 -9.57 -63.94 54.19
#